data_2585ca2458ab2ca84be41fe53b46f903
#
_entry.id   2585ca2458ab2ca84be41fe53b46f903
#
_cell.length_a   1.000
_cell.length_b   1.000
_cell.length_c   1.000
_cell.angle_alpha   90.00
_cell.angle_beta   90.00
_cell.angle_gamma   90.00
#
_symmetry.space_group_name_H-M   'P 1'
#
loop_
_entity.id
_entity.type
_entity.pdbx_description
1 polymer ?
#
loop_
_entity_poly.entity_id
_entity_poly.type
_entity_poly.pdbx_seq_one_letter_code
_entity_poly.pdbx_strand_id
1 'polypeptide(L)'
;FRATVDYLVEDRIGGSPPYNNLGDLWVRGALYNSTYLVALLAGLTLAGMVAIFWRGYGRRWGTLLAVLVLALALAVMGGGGALVVGGHDVTWAAVVLPLALACCAPRLEIGRRTIWVWFAFAFIVFVFLTARPRTHVHVFFAPWALSAGDVLVMLWQTATRRWSTPGRVLAAATGAGVIVAILGVYVHQLYLRQDVEVLRTWADAAPPGYWMPGDVAAVDGRFGFPFANGWKVAGALYAQGVITGDYESNQRYNWVTDWYTRGQHRCGSTAAWYFAVNSLEPWMEDQTQVAGRLAEQGFAPWGVVTVGGDERMTIYRHAAAGPVAAMQRFALEEYAPRFDALAGADLPLRYPVVLETPPRPLAVTFNDEIRLEGYDLTPVDLLQPGQTFRLTLYWRAIAPSTGSHKVSVQSYYGDGVMVAQKDALPVCDREPTTTWDIGELVVDIHDVTVAADAPPGVYPLFVSLYRAEGGARLPVHDAAGNPLGDAVQLGEIEIE
;
A
#
# COMPACT_ATOMS: atom_id res chain seq x y z
N PHE A 1 -3.67 -19.06 -14.37
CA PHE A 1 -3.49 -20.27 -13.52
C PHE A 1 -2.00 -20.61 -13.32
N ARG A 2 -1.19 -20.74 -14.42
CA ARG A 2 0.24 -21.06 -14.32
C ARG A 2 1.02 -20.01 -13.54
N ALA A 3 0.87 -18.73 -13.88
CA ALA A 3 1.51 -17.64 -13.16
C ALA A 3 1.14 -17.60 -11.66
N THR A 4 -0.10 -17.96 -11.31
CA THR A 4 -0.54 -18.06 -9.91
C THR A 4 0.12 -19.24 -9.21
N VAL A 5 0.27 -20.38 -9.89
CA VAL A 5 0.95 -21.57 -9.36
C VAL A 5 2.44 -21.27 -9.16
N ASP A 6 3.10 -20.69 -10.16
CA ASP A 6 4.51 -20.31 -10.10
C ASP A 6 4.76 -19.33 -8.94
N TYR A 7 3.93 -18.30 -8.79
CA TYR A 7 3.97 -17.36 -7.67
C TYR A 7 3.80 -18.06 -6.30
N LEU A 8 2.84 -18.98 -6.19
CA LEU A 8 2.61 -19.68 -4.92
C LEU A 8 3.75 -20.65 -4.59
N VAL A 9 4.26 -21.36 -5.58
CA VAL A 9 5.30 -22.40 -5.38
C VAL A 9 6.68 -21.76 -5.25
N GLU A 10 7.07 -20.87 -6.15
CA GLU A 10 8.42 -20.30 -6.16
C GLU A 10 8.59 -19.15 -5.18
N ASP A 11 7.66 -18.19 -5.16
CA ASP A 11 7.79 -16.99 -4.33
C ASP A 11 7.31 -17.17 -2.90
N ARG A 12 6.31 -18.03 -2.66
CA ARG A 12 5.68 -18.16 -1.34
C ARG A 12 6.10 -19.40 -0.60
N ILE A 13 5.98 -20.57 -1.19
CA ILE A 13 6.35 -21.83 -0.54
C ILE A 13 7.88 -21.96 -0.52
N GLY A 14 8.54 -21.61 -1.64
CA GLY A 14 10.00 -21.74 -1.77
C GLY A 14 10.46 -23.19 -1.98
N GLY A 15 11.74 -23.34 -2.34
CA GLY A 15 12.28 -24.65 -2.79
C GLY A 15 12.84 -25.56 -1.70
N SER A 16 13.01 -25.10 -0.45
CA SER A 16 13.79 -25.85 0.56
C SER A 16 13.22 -25.74 1.99
N PRO A 17 11.97 -26.19 2.26
CA PRO A 17 11.49 -26.26 3.64
C PRO A 17 12.26 -27.36 4.42
N PRO A 18 12.33 -27.31 5.77
CA PRO A 18 11.62 -26.36 6.62
C PRO A 18 12.34 -25.01 6.79
N TYR A 19 11.56 -23.96 6.88
CA TYR A 19 12.03 -22.63 7.24
C TYR A 19 11.89 -22.39 8.73
N ASN A 20 12.40 -21.23 9.23
CA ASN A 20 12.13 -20.77 10.58
C ASN A 20 11.66 -19.31 10.55
N ASN A 21 10.35 -19.12 10.58
CA ASN A 21 9.73 -17.80 10.60
C ASN A 21 9.21 -17.41 12.00
N LEU A 22 9.73 -17.98 13.09
CA LEU A 22 9.29 -17.61 14.44
C LEU A 22 9.63 -16.16 14.80
N GLY A 23 10.77 -15.65 14.34
CA GLY A 23 11.12 -14.24 14.49
C GLY A 23 10.15 -13.34 13.73
N ASP A 24 9.86 -13.68 12.48
CA ASP A 24 8.87 -12.98 11.65
C ASP A 24 7.48 -13.04 12.26
N LEU A 25 7.06 -14.18 12.80
CA LEU A 25 5.79 -14.31 13.52
C LEU A 25 5.72 -13.34 14.69
N TRP A 26 6.77 -13.27 15.49
CA TRP A 26 6.81 -12.41 16.67
C TRP A 26 6.67 -10.94 16.30
N VAL A 27 7.44 -10.52 15.30
CA VAL A 27 7.44 -9.16 14.80
C VAL A 27 6.15 -8.82 14.05
N ARG A 28 5.79 -9.59 13.03
CA ARG A 28 4.61 -9.31 12.20
C ARG A 28 3.30 -9.56 12.95
N GLY A 29 3.28 -10.54 13.85
CA GLY A 29 2.15 -10.75 14.74
C GLY A 29 1.89 -9.54 15.65
N ALA A 30 2.93 -8.88 16.15
CA ALA A 30 2.80 -7.68 16.95
C ALA A 30 2.38 -6.43 16.16
N LEU A 31 2.58 -6.39 14.83
CA LEU A 31 2.11 -5.30 13.98
C LEU A 31 0.59 -5.13 14.00
N TYR A 32 -0.15 -6.23 14.00
CA TYR A 32 -1.61 -6.25 13.92
C TYR A 32 -2.27 -6.44 15.29
N ASN A 33 -1.49 -6.84 16.28
CA ASN A 33 -1.93 -7.08 17.64
C ASN A 33 -1.02 -6.31 18.60
N SER A 34 -0.75 -6.89 19.75
CA SER A 34 0.33 -6.39 20.61
C SER A 34 1.32 -7.49 20.88
N THR A 35 2.54 -7.12 21.17
CA THR A 35 3.54 -8.08 21.64
C THR A 35 3.05 -8.82 22.90
N TYR A 36 2.34 -8.12 23.78
CA TYR A 36 1.71 -8.72 24.97
C TYR A 36 0.68 -9.78 24.61
N LEU A 37 -0.17 -9.54 23.60
CA LEU A 37 -1.16 -10.51 23.14
C LEU A 37 -0.48 -11.73 22.52
N VAL A 38 0.52 -11.54 21.68
CA VAL A 38 1.28 -12.66 21.07
C VAL A 38 1.97 -13.48 22.15
N ALA A 39 2.60 -12.83 23.15
CA ALA A 39 3.21 -13.51 24.29
C ALA A 39 2.18 -14.27 25.15
N LEU A 40 1.00 -13.66 25.40
CA LEU A 40 -0.08 -14.30 26.11
C LEU A 40 -0.58 -15.56 25.36
N LEU A 41 -0.82 -15.46 24.05
CA LEU A 41 -1.25 -16.60 23.24
C LEU A 41 -0.21 -17.72 23.23
N ALA A 42 1.08 -17.38 23.11
CA ALA A 42 2.16 -18.36 23.19
C ALA A 42 2.22 -19.05 24.57
N GLY A 43 2.13 -18.27 25.65
CA GLY A 43 2.09 -18.79 27.02
C GLY A 43 0.90 -19.70 27.27
N LEU A 44 -0.29 -19.32 26.80
CA LEU A 44 -1.50 -20.14 26.89
C LEU A 44 -1.37 -21.42 26.06
N THR A 45 -0.72 -21.38 24.88
CA THR A 45 -0.45 -22.58 24.09
C THR A 45 0.44 -23.57 24.84
N LEU A 46 1.52 -23.08 25.47
CA LEU A 46 2.39 -23.92 26.31
C LEU A 46 1.62 -24.51 27.49
N ALA A 47 0.83 -23.69 28.20
CA ALA A 47 0.00 -24.17 29.31
C ALA A 47 -1.05 -25.21 28.87
N GLY A 48 -1.62 -25.01 27.68
CA GLY A 48 -2.55 -25.96 27.06
C GLY A 48 -1.90 -27.27 26.72
N MET A 49 -0.71 -27.25 26.11
CA MET A 49 0.05 -28.49 25.84
C MET A 49 0.37 -29.25 27.13
N VAL A 50 0.84 -28.56 28.17
CA VAL A 50 1.08 -29.18 29.50
C VAL A 50 -0.19 -29.84 30.04
N ALA A 51 -1.32 -29.14 30.01
CA ALA A 51 -2.60 -29.68 30.49
C ALA A 51 -3.09 -30.86 29.66
N ILE A 52 -2.94 -30.81 28.33
CA ILE A 52 -3.30 -31.92 27.42
C ILE A 52 -2.40 -33.12 27.67
N PHE A 53 -1.09 -32.94 27.86
CA PHE A 53 -0.17 -34.04 28.15
C PHE A 53 -0.51 -34.73 29.45
N TRP A 54 -0.77 -34.02 30.53
CA TRP A 54 -1.14 -34.65 31.81
C TRP A 54 -2.47 -35.41 31.75
N ARG A 55 -3.46 -34.88 31.04
CA ARG A 55 -4.78 -35.51 30.90
C ARG A 55 -4.74 -36.70 29.91
N GLY A 56 -4.02 -36.51 28.79
CA GLY A 56 -3.96 -37.50 27.70
C GLY A 56 -3.06 -38.69 27.98
N TYR A 57 -1.83 -38.45 28.42
CA TYR A 57 -0.79 -39.47 28.58
C TYR A 57 -0.61 -39.94 30.04
N GLY A 58 -1.36 -39.33 30.98
CA GLY A 58 -1.26 -39.67 32.40
C GLY A 58 -0.10 -38.96 33.12
N ARG A 59 -0.08 -39.07 34.45
CA ARG A 59 0.78 -38.23 35.28
C ARG A 59 2.28 -38.36 34.99
N ARG A 60 2.77 -39.62 34.80
CA ARG A 60 4.22 -39.85 34.58
C ARG A 60 4.67 -39.33 33.22
N TRP A 61 4.09 -39.86 32.16
CA TRP A 61 4.45 -39.48 30.79
C TRP A 61 4.09 -38.04 30.47
N GLY A 62 2.93 -37.58 30.97
CA GLY A 62 2.52 -36.17 30.80
C GLY A 62 3.48 -35.19 31.47
N THR A 63 4.05 -35.52 32.65
CA THR A 63 5.07 -34.67 33.27
C THR A 63 6.36 -34.64 32.48
N LEU A 64 6.81 -35.80 31.98
CA LEU A 64 8.02 -35.86 31.13
C LEU A 64 7.85 -35.01 29.84
N LEU A 65 6.71 -35.13 29.16
CA LEU A 65 6.41 -34.37 27.96
C LEU A 65 6.26 -32.86 28.28
N ALA A 66 5.66 -32.49 29.41
CA ALA A 66 5.54 -31.13 29.84
C ALA A 66 6.91 -30.47 30.12
N VAL A 67 7.79 -31.19 30.84
CA VAL A 67 9.17 -30.72 31.09
C VAL A 67 9.93 -30.58 29.79
N LEU A 68 9.82 -31.56 28.90
CA LEU A 68 10.48 -31.51 27.59
C LEU A 68 10.02 -30.30 26.76
N VAL A 69 8.71 -30.06 26.67
CA VAL A 69 8.18 -28.93 25.91
C VAL A 69 8.62 -27.59 26.51
N LEU A 70 8.61 -27.46 27.83
CA LEU A 70 9.09 -26.23 28.48
C LEU A 70 10.60 -26.03 28.27
N ALA A 71 11.39 -27.09 28.34
CA ALA A 71 12.84 -27.02 28.07
C ALA A 71 13.11 -26.62 26.63
N LEU A 72 12.38 -27.21 25.65
CA LEU A 72 12.50 -26.84 24.23
C LEU A 72 12.09 -25.38 23.98
N ALA A 73 10.98 -24.95 24.59
CA ALA A 73 10.54 -23.55 24.48
C ALA A 73 11.60 -22.57 25.02
N LEU A 74 12.17 -22.87 26.20
CA LEU A 74 13.24 -22.06 26.78
C LEU A 74 14.51 -22.06 25.92
N ALA A 75 14.88 -23.22 25.33
CA ALA A 75 16.02 -23.32 24.45
C ALA A 75 15.84 -22.48 23.17
N VAL A 76 14.64 -22.55 22.55
CA VAL A 76 14.31 -21.72 21.37
C VAL A 76 14.32 -20.22 21.73
N MET A 77 13.74 -19.84 22.86
CA MET A 77 13.74 -18.44 23.32
C MET A 77 15.16 -17.95 23.62
N GLY A 78 15.96 -18.75 24.30
CA GLY A 78 17.35 -18.43 24.62
C GLY A 78 18.26 -18.36 23.39
N GLY A 79 17.89 -19.07 22.31
CA GLY A 79 18.55 -19.02 21.01
C GLY A 79 18.05 -17.93 20.07
N GLY A 80 17.28 -16.95 20.58
CA GLY A 80 16.77 -15.85 19.75
C GLY A 80 15.69 -16.28 18.74
N GLY A 81 14.95 -17.36 19.04
CA GLY A 81 13.93 -17.90 18.14
C GLY A 81 14.42 -19.09 17.28
N ALA A 82 15.67 -19.53 17.48
CA ALA A 82 16.25 -20.67 16.78
C ALA A 82 16.85 -21.69 17.75
N LEU A 83 16.72 -22.97 17.42
CA LEU A 83 17.41 -24.08 18.09
C LEU A 83 18.38 -24.74 17.08
N VAL A 84 19.67 -24.44 17.25
CA VAL A 84 20.70 -24.94 16.33
C VAL A 84 21.42 -26.11 16.99
N VAL A 85 21.45 -27.26 16.32
CA VAL A 85 22.16 -28.47 16.77
C VAL A 85 23.06 -28.95 15.62
N GLY A 86 24.35 -29.06 15.90
CA GLY A 86 25.32 -29.48 14.90
C GLY A 86 25.38 -28.57 13.63
N GLY A 87 25.07 -27.28 13.78
CA GLY A 87 25.05 -26.35 12.67
C GLY A 87 23.72 -26.33 11.87
N HIS A 88 22.73 -27.12 12.24
CA HIS A 88 21.44 -27.19 11.58
C HIS A 88 20.35 -26.58 12.49
N ASP A 89 19.47 -25.78 11.90
CA ASP A 89 18.27 -25.28 12.59
C ASP A 89 17.23 -26.40 12.69
N VAL A 90 17.00 -26.87 13.91
CA VAL A 90 16.03 -27.94 14.24
C VAL A 90 14.80 -27.39 14.97
N THR A 91 14.57 -26.07 14.94
CA THR A 91 13.45 -25.40 15.62
C THR A 91 12.12 -25.96 15.19
N TRP A 92 11.97 -26.29 13.90
CA TRP A 92 10.76 -26.90 13.38
C TRP A 92 10.39 -28.20 14.14
N ALA A 93 11.37 -29.05 14.40
CA ALA A 93 11.15 -30.31 15.13
C ALA A 93 10.78 -30.02 16.60
N ALA A 94 11.47 -29.08 17.23
CA ALA A 94 11.20 -28.67 18.60
C ALA A 94 9.79 -28.11 18.81
N VAL A 95 9.15 -27.58 17.78
CA VAL A 95 7.80 -27.01 17.84
C VAL A 95 6.74 -27.97 17.28
N VAL A 96 6.99 -28.57 16.11
CA VAL A 96 6.02 -29.45 15.42
C VAL A 96 5.75 -30.74 16.20
N LEU A 97 6.79 -31.37 16.75
CA LEU A 97 6.61 -32.65 17.48
C LEU A 97 5.72 -32.50 18.73
N PRO A 98 5.93 -31.49 19.61
CA PRO A 98 5.03 -31.27 20.74
C PRO A 98 3.60 -30.92 20.32
N LEU A 99 3.41 -30.12 19.29
CA LEU A 99 2.08 -29.81 18.75
C LEU A 99 1.38 -31.05 18.22
N ALA A 100 2.06 -31.88 17.45
CA ALA A 100 1.54 -33.13 16.94
C ALA A 100 1.15 -34.06 18.07
N LEU A 101 2.01 -34.21 19.09
CA LEU A 101 1.71 -35.02 20.29
C LEU A 101 0.48 -34.46 21.03
N ALA A 102 0.32 -33.17 21.14
CA ALA A 102 -0.86 -32.53 21.75
C ALA A 102 -2.14 -32.86 20.95
N CYS A 103 -2.10 -32.74 19.63
CA CYS A 103 -3.22 -33.07 18.74
C CYS A 103 -3.59 -34.56 18.77
N CYS A 104 -2.59 -35.45 18.93
CA CYS A 104 -2.76 -36.88 18.95
C CYS A 104 -3.05 -37.45 20.34
N ALA A 105 -3.20 -36.62 21.37
CA ALA A 105 -3.40 -37.10 22.74
C ALA A 105 -4.64 -37.99 22.85
N PRO A 106 -4.52 -39.23 23.44
CA PRO A 106 -5.56 -40.27 23.35
C PRO A 106 -6.90 -39.89 23.95
N ARG A 107 -6.90 -39.06 24.97
CA ARG A 107 -8.11 -38.64 25.73
C ARG A 107 -8.57 -37.24 25.39
N LEU A 108 -8.09 -36.63 24.30
CA LEU A 108 -8.51 -35.31 23.88
C LEU A 108 -9.90 -35.40 23.21
N GLU A 109 -10.84 -34.66 23.74
CA GLU A 109 -12.19 -34.53 23.18
C GLU A 109 -12.16 -34.06 21.72
N ILE A 110 -13.07 -34.56 20.88
CA ILE A 110 -13.04 -34.32 19.45
C ILE A 110 -13.12 -32.83 19.09
N GLY A 111 -13.98 -32.07 19.76
CA GLY A 111 -14.09 -30.64 19.52
C GLY A 111 -12.81 -29.87 19.82
N ARG A 112 -12.15 -30.17 20.93
CA ARG A 112 -10.84 -29.59 21.27
C ARG A 112 -9.76 -30.03 20.28
N ARG A 113 -9.76 -31.30 19.92
CA ARG A 113 -8.81 -31.83 18.91
C ARG A 113 -8.95 -31.07 17.60
N THR A 114 -10.16 -30.82 17.15
CA THR A 114 -10.41 -30.05 15.92
C THR A 114 -9.80 -28.65 15.97
N ILE A 115 -10.01 -27.93 17.07
CA ILE A 115 -9.44 -26.57 17.26
C ILE A 115 -7.90 -26.62 17.26
N TRP A 116 -7.32 -27.57 18.02
CA TRP A 116 -5.86 -27.69 18.10
C TRP A 116 -5.23 -28.16 16.79
N VAL A 117 -5.88 -29.06 16.04
CA VAL A 117 -5.41 -29.48 14.70
C VAL A 117 -5.50 -28.30 13.72
N TRP A 118 -6.59 -27.54 13.73
CA TRP A 118 -6.73 -26.36 12.89
C TRP A 118 -5.63 -25.33 13.17
N PHE A 119 -5.40 -25.02 14.45
CA PHE A 119 -4.31 -24.13 14.84
C PHE A 119 -2.95 -24.68 14.43
N ALA A 120 -2.64 -25.93 14.81
CA ALA A 120 -1.33 -26.52 14.55
C ALA A 120 -1.03 -26.60 13.04
N PHE A 121 -2.00 -27.00 12.22
CA PHE A 121 -1.83 -27.11 10.77
C PHE A 121 -1.54 -25.73 10.17
N ALA A 122 -2.37 -24.74 10.43
CA ALA A 122 -2.17 -23.39 9.90
C ALA A 122 -0.83 -22.80 10.39
N PHE A 123 -0.51 -22.94 11.67
CA PHE A 123 0.74 -22.48 12.26
C PHE A 123 1.97 -23.12 11.60
N ILE A 124 1.98 -24.43 11.44
CA ILE A 124 3.09 -25.18 10.82
C ILE A 124 3.30 -24.74 9.37
N VAL A 125 2.22 -24.62 8.59
CA VAL A 125 2.30 -24.19 7.20
C VAL A 125 2.94 -22.81 7.09
N PHE A 126 2.46 -21.83 7.85
CA PHE A 126 2.95 -20.45 7.74
C PHE A 126 4.32 -20.25 8.38
N VAL A 127 4.64 -20.94 9.46
CA VAL A 127 5.92 -20.75 10.16
C VAL A 127 7.06 -21.59 9.59
N PHE A 128 6.78 -22.81 9.14
CA PHE A 128 7.85 -23.75 8.77
C PHE A 128 7.81 -24.21 7.30
N LEU A 129 6.69 -24.09 6.59
CA LEU A 129 6.58 -24.56 5.21
C LEU A 129 6.50 -23.43 4.18
N THR A 130 6.35 -22.19 4.60
CA THR A 130 6.27 -21.02 3.74
C THR A 130 7.56 -20.20 3.87
N ALA A 131 8.24 -19.92 2.75
CA ALA A 131 9.50 -19.17 2.75
C ALA A 131 9.32 -17.71 3.17
N ARG A 132 8.22 -17.09 2.72
CA ARG A 132 7.93 -15.66 2.96
C ARG A 132 6.47 -15.48 3.36
N PRO A 133 6.10 -15.75 4.63
CA PRO A 133 4.71 -15.64 5.08
C PRO A 133 4.19 -14.19 5.07
N ARG A 134 5.06 -13.19 5.18
CA ARG A 134 4.73 -11.76 5.19
C ARG A 134 3.53 -11.47 6.13
N THR A 135 2.50 -10.78 5.65
CA THR A 135 1.30 -10.41 6.42
C THR A 135 0.28 -11.54 6.59
N HIS A 136 0.44 -12.67 5.90
CA HIS A 136 -0.50 -13.80 5.98
C HIS A 136 -0.41 -14.61 7.28
N VAL A 137 0.53 -14.28 8.16
CA VAL A 137 0.63 -14.89 9.50
C VAL A 137 -0.66 -14.74 10.32
N HIS A 138 -1.52 -13.77 10.02
CA HIS A 138 -2.79 -13.58 10.73
C HIS A 138 -3.81 -14.72 10.53
N VAL A 139 -3.66 -15.54 9.49
CA VAL A 139 -4.61 -16.63 9.17
C VAL A 139 -4.75 -17.65 10.31
N PHE A 140 -3.68 -17.89 11.07
CA PHE A 140 -3.76 -18.80 12.21
C PHE A 140 -4.16 -18.12 13.53
N PHE A 141 -4.31 -16.80 13.59
CA PHE A 141 -4.71 -16.11 14.82
C PHE A 141 -6.13 -16.51 15.29
N ALA A 142 -7.07 -16.71 14.39
CA ALA A 142 -8.42 -17.13 14.76
C ALA A 142 -8.42 -18.51 15.48
N PRO A 143 -7.88 -19.60 14.92
CA PRO A 143 -7.79 -20.86 15.63
C PRO A 143 -6.85 -20.80 16.85
N TRP A 144 -5.83 -19.94 16.85
CA TRP A 144 -4.97 -19.72 18.00
C TRP A 144 -5.72 -19.08 19.16
N ALA A 145 -6.52 -18.06 18.90
CA ALA A 145 -7.37 -17.44 19.92
C ALA A 145 -8.40 -18.43 20.48
N LEU A 146 -8.99 -19.30 19.62
CA LEU A 146 -9.91 -20.35 20.07
C LEU A 146 -9.22 -21.37 20.96
N SER A 147 -8.01 -21.83 20.61
CA SER A 147 -7.23 -22.75 21.44
C SER A 147 -6.84 -22.12 22.80
N ALA A 148 -6.43 -20.85 22.77
CA ALA A 148 -6.13 -20.09 23.99
C ALA A 148 -7.36 -19.90 24.87
N GLY A 149 -8.52 -19.60 24.27
CA GLY A 149 -9.81 -19.52 24.99
C GLY A 149 -10.20 -20.84 25.68
N ASP A 150 -10.02 -21.99 25.00
CA ASP A 150 -10.24 -23.29 25.62
C ASP A 150 -9.30 -23.54 26.81
N VAL A 151 -8.05 -23.14 26.69
CA VAL A 151 -7.09 -23.23 27.81
C VAL A 151 -7.49 -22.33 28.96
N LEU A 152 -7.92 -21.10 28.71
CA LEU A 152 -8.42 -20.20 29.74
C LEU A 152 -9.63 -20.81 30.48
N VAL A 153 -10.57 -21.40 29.76
CA VAL A 153 -11.71 -22.10 30.36
C VAL A 153 -11.23 -23.28 31.23
N MET A 154 -10.27 -24.07 30.77
CA MET A 154 -9.70 -25.19 31.55
C MET A 154 -9.03 -24.69 32.83
N LEU A 155 -8.23 -23.65 32.75
CA LEU A 155 -7.55 -23.04 33.90
C LEU A 155 -8.58 -22.44 34.88
N TRP A 156 -9.54 -21.72 34.35
CA TRP A 156 -10.64 -21.15 35.11
C TRP A 156 -11.43 -22.22 35.90
N GLN A 157 -11.89 -23.27 35.22
CA GLN A 157 -12.62 -24.37 35.87
C GLN A 157 -11.81 -25.05 36.98
N THR A 158 -10.51 -25.18 36.77
CA THR A 158 -9.59 -25.77 37.74
C THR A 158 -9.40 -24.85 38.95
N ALA A 159 -9.14 -23.57 38.72
CA ALA A 159 -8.91 -22.58 39.77
C ALA A 159 -10.15 -22.33 40.63
N THR A 160 -11.32 -22.29 40.00
CA THR A 160 -12.58 -21.96 40.70
C THR A 160 -13.36 -23.19 41.13
N ARG A 161 -12.82 -24.38 41.07
CA ARG A 161 -13.51 -25.65 41.36
C ARG A 161 -14.15 -25.66 42.76
N ARG A 162 -13.52 -24.99 43.72
CA ARG A 162 -13.99 -24.92 45.14
C ARG A 162 -14.78 -23.68 45.46
N TRP A 163 -15.01 -22.78 44.51
CA TRP A 163 -15.70 -21.53 44.75
C TRP A 163 -17.21 -21.69 44.64
N SER A 164 -17.97 -20.87 45.37
CA SER A 164 -19.41 -20.76 45.20
C SER A 164 -19.77 -20.22 43.82
N THR A 165 -20.97 -20.54 43.33
CA THR A 165 -21.46 -20.03 42.04
C THR A 165 -21.41 -18.48 41.92
N PRO A 166 -21.88 -17.72 42.93
CA PRO A 166 -21.78 -16.27 42.91
C PRO A 166 -20.34 -15.76 42.82
N GLY A 167 -19.43 -16.39 43.60
CA GLY A 167 -18.01 -16.04 43.55
C GLY A 167 -17.36 -16.28 42.17
N ARG A 168 -17.76 -17.38 41.50
CA ARG A 168 -17.30 -17.65 40.13
C ARG A 168 -17.79 -16.61 39.13
N VAL A 169 -19.07 -16.27 39.19
CA VAL A 169 -19.69 -15.27 38.32
C VAL A 169 -19.03 -13.91 38.52
N LEU A 170 -18.84 -13.48 39.76
CA LEU A 170 -18.18 -12.21 40.06
C LEU A 170 -16.76 -12.16 39.52
N ALA A 171 -15.96 -13.20 39.80
CA ALA A 171 -14.59 -13.23 39.35
C ALA A 171 -14.49 -13.33 37.81
N ALA A 172 -15.40 -14.05 37.14
CA ALA A 172 -15.47 -14.09 35.67
C ALA A 172 -15.82 -12.71 35.09
N ALA A 173 -16.82 -12.03 35.66
CA ALA A 173 -17.22 -10.69 35.23
C ALA A 173 -16.09 -9.67 35.43
N THR A 174 -15.41 -9.73 36.59
CA THR A 174 -14.24 -8.87 36.84
C THR A 174 -13.12 -9.14 35.89
N GLY A 175 -12.75 -10.42 35.68
CA GLY A 175 -11.70 -10.80 34.74
C GLY A 175 -12.02 -10.40 33.30
N ALA A 176 -13.25 -10.62 32.84
CA ALA A 176 -13.71 -10.17 31.53
C ALA A 176 -13.67 -8.64 31.40
N GLY A 177 -14.11 -7.90 32.43
CA GLY A 177 -14.07 -6.45 32.48
C GLY A 177 -12.62 -5.91 32.36
N VAL A 178 -11.68 -6.52 33.08
CA VAL A 178 -10.24 -6.16 32.98
C VAL A 178 -9.71 -6.41 31.58
N ILE A 179 -10.00 -7.57 30.98
CA ILE A 179 -9.56 -7.90 29.61
C ILE A 179 -10.15 -6.91 28.61
N VAL A 180 -11.46 -6.62 28.70
CA VAL A 180 -12.11 -5.64 27.81
C VAL A 180 -11.51 -4.24 28.00
N ALA A 181 -11.22 -3.82 29.22
CA ALA A 181 -10.59 -2.53 29.48
C ALA A 181 -9.19 -2.45 28.87
N ILE A 182 -8.35 -3.47 29.07
CA ILE A 182 -6.99 -3.52 28.48
C ILE A 182 -7.06 -3.53 26.96
N LEU A 183 -7.90 -4.37 26.36
CA LEU A 183 -8.07 -4.43 24.91
C LEU A 183 -8.67 -3.12 24.37
N GLY A 184 -9.64 -2.54 25.09
CA GLY A 184 -10.27 -1.27 24.74
C GLY A 184 -9.26 -0.12 24.72
N VAL A 185 -8.40 -0.01 25.74
CA VAL A 185 -7.32 0.98 25.78
C VAL A 185 -6.35 0.75 24.63
N TYR A 186 -5.98 -0.50 24.36
CA TYR A 186 -5.07 -0.84 23.27
C TYR A 186 -5.66 -0.48 21.89
N VAL A 187 -6.90 -0.88 21.63
CA VAL A 187 -7.61 -0.54 20.38
C VAL A 187 -7.76 0.97 20.24
N HIS A 188 -8.13 1.65 21.32
CA HIS A 188 -8.24 3.11 21.31
C HIS A 188 -6.92 3.79 20.96
N GLN A 189 -5.81 3.38 21.57
CA GLN A 189 -4.50 3.97 21.29
C GLN A 189 -4.01 3.71 19.86
N LEU A 190 -4.19 2.48 19.35
CA LEU A 190 -3.66 2.08 18.05
C LEU A 190 -4.53 2.45 16.85
N TYR A 191 -5.85 2.43 17.02
CA TYR A 191 -6.78 2.51 15.90
C TYR A 191 -7.74 3.69 15.93
N LEU A 192 -7.93 4.32 17.08
CA LEU A 192 -8.89 5.42 17.21
C LEU A 192 -8.25 6.78 17.50
N ARG A 193 -7.17 6.79 18.28
CA ARG A 193 -6.53 8.05 18.70
C ARG A 193 -5.44 8.52 17.76
N GLN A 194 -4.75 7.59 17.13
CA GLN A 194 -3.56 7.90 16.33
C GLN A 194 -3.83 7.59 14.85
N ASP A 195 -3.35 8.47 13.99
CA ASP A 195 -3.27 8.16 12.59
C ASP A 195 -2.28 7.02 12.35
N VAL A 196 -2.56 6.18 11.36
CA VAL A 196 -1.71 5.04 11.00
C VAL A 196 -0.28 5.46 10.66
N GLU A 197 -0.10 6.66 10.15
CA GLU A 197 1.23 7.20 9.85
C GLU A 197 2.05 7.48 11.12
N VAL A 198 1.39 7.93 12.20
CA VAL A 198 2.04 8.17 13.49
C VAL A 198 2.58 6.88 14.09
N LEU A 199 1.92 5.74 13.86
CA LEU A 199 2.40 4.45 14.35
C LEU A 199 3.79 4.07 13.82
N ARG A 200 4.21 4.61 12.69
CA ARG A 200 5.55 4.38 12.13
C ARG A 200 6.66 5.08 12.92
N THR A 201 6.34 6.11 13.65
CA THR A 201 7.30 6.83 14.49
C THR A 201 7.51 6.16 15.85
N TRP A 202 6.70 5.14 16.17
CA TRP A 202 6.71 4.51 17.50
C TRP A 202 7.90 3.60 17.76
N ALA A 203 8.77 3.37 16.79
CA ALA A 203 10.08 2.77 17.08
C ALA A 203 10.86 3.63 18.08
N ASP A 204 10.84 4.96 17.88
CA ASP A 204 11.59 5.93 18.67
C ASP A 204 10.69 6.71 19.66
N ALA A 205 9.42 6.88 19.35
CA ALA A 205 8.48 7.74 20.07
C ALA A 205 7.22 7.00 20.58
N ALA A 206 7.35 5.72 20.92
CA ALA A 206 6.22 4.91 21.41
C ALA A 206 5.66 5.44 22.74
N PRO A 207 4.33 5.39 22.95
CA PRO A 207 3.75 5.73 24.25
C PRO A 207 4.21 4.76 25.33
N PRO A 208 4.24 5.21 26.61
CA PRO A 208 4.65 4.36 27.73
C PRO A 208 3.85 3.05 27.77
N GLY A 209 4.57 1.94 27.96
CA GLY A 209 3.96 0.61 28.00
C GLY A 209 3.67 -0.02 26.64
N TYR A 210 3.94 0.66 25.54
CA TYR A 210 3.93 0.02 24.23
C TYR A 210 5.20 -0.81 24.06
N TRP A 211 5.04 -2.09 23.77
CA TRP A 211 6.16 -2.99 23.54
C TRP A 211 6.09 -3.58 22.14
N MET A 212 7.11 -3.33 21.36
CA MET A 212 7.31 -3.87 20.04
C MET A 212 8.73 -4.43 19.89
N PRO A 213 8.90 -5.67 19.41
CA PRO A 213 10.22 -6.20 19.17
C PRO A 213 10.83 -5.59 17.91
N GLY A 214 11.92 -4.84 18.06
CA GLY A 214 12.73 -4.29 16.96
C GLY A 214 12.10 -3.14 16.17
N ASP A 215 12.88 -2.58 15.25
CA ASP A 215 12.55 -1.41 14.43
C ASP A 215 11.71 -1.72 13.18
N VAL A 216 11.16 -2.91 13.08
CA VAL A 216 10.48 -3.42 11.87
C VAL A 216 9.27 -2.59 11.46
N ALA A 217 8.70 -1.85 12.38
CA ALA A 217 7.61 -0.94 12.08
C ALA A 217 7.97 0.19 11.11
N ALA A 218 9.22 0.59 11.09
CA ALA A 218 9.70 1.69 10.26
C ALA A 218 9.97 1.26 8.81
N VAL A 219 10.42 0.03 8.60
CA VAL A 219 10.94 -0.43 7.30
C VAL A 219 9.87 -1.08 6.43
N ASP A 220 9.06 -1.96 6.98
CA ASP A 220 8.19 -2.83 6.16
C ASP A 220 6.77 -2.34 5.95
N GLY A 221 6.43 -1.18 6.39
CA GLY A 221 5.08 -0.66 6.23
C GLY A 221 3.96 -1.54 6.75
N ARG A 222 3.10 -0.95 7.52
CA ARG A 222 1.93 -1.62 8.07
C ARG A 222 0.73 -1.40 7.16
N PHE A 223 -0.09 -2.43 6.98
CA PHE A 223 -1.41 -2.33 6.33
C PHE A 223 -1.43 -1.83 4.89
N GLY A 224 -0.36 -1.96 4.12
CA GLY A 224 -0.34 -1.55 2.72
C GLY A 224 -0.27 -0.04 2.46
N PHE A 225 -0.33 0.81 3.49
CA PHE A 225 -0.15 2.26 3.40
C PHE A 225 1.04 2.80 4.22
N PRO A 226 2.15 2.15 4.19
CA PRO A 226 3.30 2.56 4.97
C PRO A 226 4.07 3.70 4.35
N PHE A 227 3.77 4.00 3.10
CA PHE A 227 4.43 5.02 2.30
C PHE A 227 3.81 6.41 2.47
N ALA A 228 2.76 6.51 3.25
CA ALA A 228 2.02 7.76 3.48
C ALA A 228 2.78 8.67 4.44
N ASN A 229 3.88 9.22 4.00
CA ASN A 229 4.73 10.11 4.78
C ASN A 229 4.16 11.53 4.81
N GLY A 230 2.97 11.71 5.41
CA GLY A 230 2.31 13.01 5.51
C GLY A 230 1.43 13.37 4.31
N TRP A 231 1.11 12.43 3.43
CA TRP A 231 0.27 12.67 2.25
C TRP A 231 -1.13 13.18 2.57
N LYS A 232 -1.70 12.89 3.75
CA LYS A 232 -2.95 13.50 4.20
C LYS A 232 -2.85 15.01 4.31
N VAL A 233 -1.67 15.54 4.66
CA VAL A 233 -1.44 16.98 4.67
C VAL A 233 -1.52 17.55 3.26
N ALA A 234 -0.81 16.96 2.30
CA ALA A 234 -0.87 17.38 0.91
C ALA A 234 -2.31 17.35 0.37
N GLY A 235 -3.04 16.27 0.64
CA GLY A 235 -4.45 16.14 0.27
C GLY A 235 -5.34 17.21 0.91
N ALA A 236 -5.15 17.51 2.18
CA ALA A 236 -5.91 18.55 2.88
C ALA A 236 -5.60 19.95 2.32
N LEU A 237 -4.34 20.24 2.00
CA LEU A 237 -3.93 21.52 1.41
C LEU A 237 -4.56 21.72 0.03
N TYR A 238 -4.61 20.69 -0.81
CA TYR A 238 -5.33 20.74 -2.09
C TYR A 238 -6.84 20.92 -1.91
N ALA A 239 -7.44 20.13 -1.04
CA ALA A 239 -8.88 20.19 -0.80
C ALA A 239 -9.35 21.55 -0.23
N GLN A 240 -8.50 22.23 0.53
CA GLN A 240 -8.73 23.56 1.06
C GLN A 240 -8.38 24.70 0.08
N GLY A 241 -7.83 24.37 -1.09
CA GLY A 241 -7.37 25.37 -2.06
C GLY A 241 -6.14 26.18 -1.62
N VAL A 242 -5.42 25.73 -0.58
CA VAL A 242 -4.17 26.37 -0.13
C VAL A 242 -3.06 26.19 -1.17
N ILE A 243 -3.06 25.03 -1.82
CA ILE A 243 -2.22 24.70 -2.96
C ILE A 243 -3.10 24.31 -4.15
N THR A 244 -2.69 24.68 -5.35
CA THR A 244 -3.39 24.37 -6.62
C THR A 244 -2.37 24.11 -7.71
N GLY A 245 -2.79 23.38 -8.76
CA GLY A 245 -1.94 23.06 -9.91
C GLY A 245 -1.23 21.71 -9.78
N ASP A 246 -0.50 21.37 -10.82
CA ASP A 246 0.18 20.10 -10.95
C ASP A 246 1.29 19.92 -9.93
N TYR A 247 1.61 18.67 -9.63
CA TYR A 247 2.70 18.33 -8.73
C TYR A 247 3.59 17.23 -9.29
N GLU A 248 4.75 17.06 -8.69
CA GLU A 248 5.62 15.90 -8.82
C GLU A 248 6.13 15.46 -7.44
N SER A 249 6.66 14.26 -7.35
CA SER A 249 7.16 13.68 -6.10
C SER A 249 8.19 12.59 -6.37
N ASN A 250 9.11 12.39 -5.44
CA ASN A 250 9.95 11.22 -5.39
C ASN A 250 9.22 9.95 -4.89
N GLN A 251 7.92 10.03 -4.55
CA GLN A 251 7.11 8.86 -4.21
C GLN A 251 7.02 7.93 -5.42
N ARG A 252 7.48 6.69 -5.27
CA ARG A 252 7.56 5.73 -6.35
C ARG A 252 6.19 5.31 -6.90
N TYR A 253 5.23 5.13 -6.01
CA TYR A 253 3.94 4.55 -6.38
C TYR A 253 2.87 5.62 -6.58
N ASN A 254 2.41 5.78 -7.83
CA ASN A 254 1.37 6.74 -8.20
C ASN A 254 0.07 6.55 -7.40
N TRP A 255 -0.35 5.30 -7.21
CA TRP A 255 -1.58 5.00 -6.48
C TRP A 255 -1.60 5.53 -5.04
N VAL A 256 -0.43 5.73 -4.40
CA VAL A 256 -0.34 6.38 -3.08
C VAL A 256 -0.65 7.87 -3.21
N THR A 257 0.03 8.54 -4.12
CA THR A 257 -0.14 9.99 -4.32
C THR A 257 -1.54 10.31 -4.78
N ASP A 258 -2.04 9.57 -5.76
CA ASP A 258 -3.36 9.79 -6.35
C ASP A 258 -4.50 9.61 -5.34
N TRP A 259 -4.37 8.63 -4.44
CA TRP A 259 -5.34 8.45 -3.35
C TRP A 259 -5.45 9.69 -2.47
N TYR A 260 -4.32 10.25 -2.04
CA TYR A 260 -4.33 11.39 -1.11
C TYR A 260 -4.59 12.72 -1.81
N THR A 261 -4.07 12.93 -3.01
CA THR A 261 -4.30 14.16 -3.76
C THR A 261 -5.64 14.18 -4.49
N ARG A 262 -6.41 13.07 -4.40
CA ARG A 262 -7.71 12.93 -5.04
C ARG A 262 -7.67 13.16 -6.55
N GLY A 263 -6.63 12.65 -7.19
CA GLY A 263 -6.44 12.72 -8.63
C GLY A 263 -6.00 14.09 -9.14
N GLN A 264 -5.32 14.87 -8.32
CA GLN A 264 -4.56 16.01 -8.85
C GLN A 264 -3.52 15.50 -9.85
N HIS A 265 -3.36 16.24 -10.92
CA HIS A 265 -2.49 15.80 -12.00
C HIS A 265 -1.02 15.80 -11.56
N ARG A 266 -0.38 14.65 -11.65
CA ARG A 266 1.04 14.48 -11.36
C ARG A 266 1.83 14.60 -12.66
N CYS A 267 2.51 15.73 -12.84
CA CYS A 267 3.28 16.01 -14.06
C CYS A 267 4.50 16.87 -13.75
N GLY A 268 5.69 16.30 -13.90
CA GLY A 268 6.95 16.98 -13.58
C GLY A 268 7.23 18.21 -14.43
N SER A 269 6.82 18.20 -15.70
CA SER A 269 7.06 19.32 -16.63
C SER A 269 6.20 20.56 -16.37
N THR A 270 5.06 20.40 -15.68
CA THR A 270 4.12 21.49 -15.36
C THR A 270 3.96 21.69 -13.86
N ALA A 271 4.75 20.96 -13.05
CA ALA A 271 4.62 20.95 -11.61
C ALA A 271 4.84 22.33 -10.98
N ALA A 272 3.81 22.84 -10.32
CA ALA A 272 3.90 23.98 -9.43
C ALA A 272 4.47 23.59 -8.05
N TRP A 273 4.33 22.32 -7.69
CA TRP A 273 4.69 21.75 -6.40
C TRP A 273 5.51 20.47 -6.56
N TYR A 274 6.47 20.27 -5.66
CA TYR A 274 7.17 19.02 -5.52
C TYR A 274 7.10 18.54 -4.07
N PHE A 275 6.60 17.33 -3.88
CA PHE A 275 6.53 16.69 -2.57
C PHE A 275 7.70 15.72 -2.42
N ALA A 276 8.74 16.17 -1.74
CA ALA A 276 9.90 15.35 -1.44
C ALA A 276 9.65 14.56 -0.16
N VAL A 277 9.27 13.30 -0.32
CA VAL A 277 9.06 12.38 0.80
C VAL A 277 10.40 11.96 1.39
N ASN A 278 10.57 12.17 2.69
CA ASN A 278 11.70 11.67 3.45
C ASN A 278 11.45 10.21 3.82
N SER A 279 11.82 9.31 2.94
CA SER A 279 11.55 7.90 3.11
C SER A 279 12.59 7.20 3.96
N LEU A 280 12.11 6.28 4.80
CA LEU A 280 12.93 5.29 5.48
C LEU A 280 13.23 4.07 4.59
N GLU A 281 12.78 4.09 3.34
CA GLU A 281 12.88 2.94 2.46
C GLU A 281 14.13 3.02 1.59
N PRO A 282 14.95 1.96 1.54
CA PRO A 282 16.29 2.00 0.95
C PRO A 282 16.32 2.23 -0.57
N TRP A 283 15.18 2.16 -1.25
CA TRP A 283 15.06 2.39 -2.70
C TRP A 283 14.58 3.80 -3.07
N MET A 284 14.40 4.68 -2.08
CA MET A 284 14.04 6.07 -2.35
C MET A 284 15.29 6.93 -2.46
N GLU A 285 15.17 8.03 -3.22
CA GLU A 285 16.27 8.97 -3.41
C GLU A 285 16.69 9.63 -2.09
N ASP A 286 17.99 9.85 -1.93
CA ASP A 286 18.52 10.66 -0.83
C ASP A 286 17.96 12.10 -0.91
N GLN A 287 17.48 12.61 0.22
CA GLN A 287 16.90 13.95 0.33
C GLN A 287 17.86 15.07 -0.11
N THR A 288 19.16 14.89 0.15
CA THR A 288 20.19 15.88 -0.25
C THR A 288 20.28 15.96 -1.78
N GLN A 289 20.22 14.82 -2.46
CA GLN A 289 20.23 14.77 -3.93
C GLN A 289 18.95 15.35 -4.51
N VAL A 290 17.80 15.05 -3.92
CA VAL A 290 16.51 15.63 -4.31
C VAL A 290 16.53 17.14 -4.19
N ALA A 291 16.99 17.69 -3.05
CA ALA A 291 17.06 19.13 -2.82
C ALA A 291 17.96 19.85 -3.83
N GLY A 292 19.15 19.30 -4.13
CA GLY A 292 20.07 19.86 -5.11
C GLY A 292 19.45 19.91 -6.53
N ARG A 293 18.87 18.80 -6.98
CA ARG A 293 18.19 18.73 -8.28
C ARG A 293 17.01 19.69 -8.37
N LEU A 294 16.20 19.80 -7.34
CA LEU A 294 15.05 20.70 -7.32
C LEU A 294 15.45 22.16 -7.34
N ALA A 295 16.54 22.55 -6.68
CA ALA A 295 17.06 23.91 -6.74
C ALA A 295 17.52 24.27 -8.16
N GLU A 296 18.18 23.35 -8.88
CA GLU A 296 18.54 23.54 -10.29
C GLU A 296 17.33 23.68 -11.21
N GLN A 297 16.23 23.01 -10.87
CA GLN A 297 14.94 23.08 -11.58
C GLN A 297 14.08 24.29 -11.19
N GLY A 298 14.56 25.19 -10.34
CA GLY A 298 13.83 26.39 -9.92
C GLY A 298 12.83 26.18 -8.80
N PHE A 299 12.90 25.08 -8.07
CA PHE A 299 12.09 24.85 -6.90
C PHE A 299 12.78 25.36 -5.63
N ALA A 300 12.00 25.92 -4.72
CA ALA A 300 12.48 26.33 -3.40
C ALA A 300 11.61 25.71 -2.29
N PRO A 301 12.18 25.38 -1.12
CA PRO A 301 11.42 24.81 -0.02
C PRO A 301 10.38 25.81 0.49
N TRP A 302 9.13 25.36 0.56
CA TRP A 302 7.98 26.17 0.97
C TRP A 302 7.40 25.71 2.30
N GLY A 303 7.45 24.42 2.58
CA GLY A 303 6.91 23.88 3.82
C GLY A 303 7.48 22.52 4.19
N VAL A 304 7.33 22.14 5.45
CA VAL A 304 7.71 20.84 5.99
C VAL A 304 6.52 20.18 6.65
N VAL A 305 6.29 18.93 6.34
CA VAL A 305 5.30 18.09 7.00
C VAL A 305 5.97 17.25 8.06
N THR A 306 5.44 17.31 9.29
CA THR A 306 5.89 16.49 10.42
C THR A 306 4.85 15.44 10.76
N VAL A 307 5.33 14.25 11.15
CA VAL A 307 4.53 13.11 11.62
C VAL A 307 5.15 12.63 12.94
N GLY A 308 4.40 12.72 14.01
CA GLY A 308 4.91 12.38 15.34
C GLY A 308 6.10 13.25 15.79
N GLY A 309 6.24 14.45 15.23
CA GLY A 309 7.36 15.36 15.45
C GLY A 309 8.50 15.25 14.44
N ASP A 310 8.61 14.16 13.70
CA ASP A 310 9.64 13.92 12.70
C ASP A 310 9.30 14.55 11.35
N GLU A 311 10.28 15.14 10.68
CA GLU A 311 10.12 15.67 9.34
C GLU A 311 10.03 14.51 8.33
N ARG A 312 8.88 14.36 7.68
CA ARG A 312 8.58 13.24 6.76
C ARG A 312 8.41 13.64 5.31
N MET A 313 8.12 14.91 5.04
CA MET A 313 8.00 15.44 3.69
C MET A 313 8.41 16.90 3.66
N THR A 314 9.15 17.30 2.64
CA THR A 314 9.38 18.70 2.33
C THR A 314 8.56 19.07 1.10
N ILE A 315 7.80 20.14 1.19
CA ILE A 315 7.02 20.68 0.09
C ILE A 315 7.84 21.81 -0.55
N TYR A 316 8.11 21.65 -1.82
CA TYR A 316 8.79 22.67 -2.63
C TYR A 316 7.80 23.35 -3.56
N ARG A 317 8.03 24.62 -3.81
CA ARG A 317 7.25 25.43 -4.77
C ARG A 317 8.14 25.88 -5.91
N HIS A 318 7.66 25.73 -7.14
CA HIS A 318 8.35 26.26 -8.31
C HIS A 318 8.28 27.79 -8.35
N ALA A 319 9.36 28.46 -8.74
CA ALA A 319 9.47 29.92 -8.76
C ALA A 319 8.42 30.57 -9.67
N ALA A 320 8.05 29.95 -10.78
CA ALA A 320 6.99 30.41 -11.67
C ALA A 320 5.60 30.42 -11.03
N ALA A 321 5.36 29.62 -9.99
CA ALA A 321 4.09 29.59 -9.26
C ALA A 321 3.96 30.71 -8.19
N GLY A 322 4.98 31.56 -8.07
CA GLY A 322 5.00 32.74 -7.21
C GLY A 322 6.09 32.72 -6.13
N PRO A 323 6.25 33.81 -5.39
CA PRO A 323 7.30 33.93 -4.39
C PRO A 323 7.10 32.95 -3.23
N VAL A 324 8.22 32.42 -2.73
CA VAL A 324 8.22 31.59 -1.53
C VAL A 324 8.30 32.49 -0.31
N ALA A 325 7.30 32.43 0.55
CA ALA A 325 7.30 33.06 1.86
C ALA A 325 8.20 32.27 2.84
N ALA A 326 8.23 32.69 4.10
CA ALA A 326 8.91 31.92 5.14
C ALA A 326 8.39 30.46 5.17
N MET A 327 9.31 29.51 5.41
CA MET A 327 9.01 28.09 5.46
C MET A 327 7.92 27.78 6.49
N GLN A 328 6.88 27.09 6.06
CA GLN A 328 5.74 26.72 6.89
C GLN A 328 5.94 25.33 7.50
N ARG A 329 5.25 25.05 8.60
CA ARG A 329 5.28 23.74 9.26
C ARG A 329 3.87 23.19 9.39
N PHE A 330 3.67 21.97 8.94
CA PHE A 330 2.38 21.28 8.90
C PHE A 330 2.48 19.99 9.68
N ALA A 331 1.79 19.89 10.82
CA ALA A 331 1.75 18.66 11.61
C ALA A 331 0.63 17.74 11.09
N LEU A 332 0.95 16.47 10.81
CA LEU A 332 -0.05 15.50 10.37
C LEU A 332 -1.23 15.43 11.33
N GLU A 333 -0.97 15.47 12.63
CA GLU A 333 -1.96 15.38 13.70
C GLU A 333 -3.03 16.47 13.61
N GLU A 334 -2.68 17.62 13.05
CA GLU A 334 -3.62 18.72 12.81
C GLU A 334 -4.41 18.54 11.51
N TYR A 335 -3.76 18.03 10.46
CA TYR A 335 -4.33 17.96 9.11
C TYR A 335 -5.04 16.64 8.81
N ALA A 336 -4.65 15.52 9.46
CA ALA A 336 -5.28 14.24 9.22
C ALA A 336 -6.80 14.25 9.52
N PRO A 337 -7.29 14.84 10.63
CA PRO A 337 -8.73 14.95 10.86
C PRO A 337 -9.45 15.81 9.81
N ARG A 338 -8.77 16.84 9.29
CA ARG A 338 -9.33 17.69 8.22
C ARG A 338 -9.47 16.91 6.92
N PHE A 339 -8.44 16.16 6.56
CA PHE A 339 -8.48 15.27 5.39
C PHE A 339 -9.54 14.20 5.53
N ASP A 340 -9.63 13.54 6.67
CA ASP A 340 -10.60 12.47 6.92
C ASP A 340 -12.05 12.99 6.88
N ALA A 341 -12.29 14.19 7.38
CA ALA A 341 -13.59 14.85 7.27
C ALA A 341 -13.98 15.17 5.82
N LEU A 342 -13.01 15.56 5.00
CA LEU A 342 -13.21 15.81 3.57
C LEU A 342 -13.35 14.51 2.77
N ALA A 343 -12.66 13.45 3.18
CA ALA A 343 -12.78 12.14 2.54
C ALA A 343 -14.14 11.47 2.77
N GLY A 344 -14.82 11.80 3.88
CA GLY A 344 -16.19 11.36 4.18
C GLY A 344 -17.28 12.17 3.47
N ALA A 345 -16.98 13.39 3.03
CA ALA A 345 -17.84 14.11 2.09
C ALA A 345 -17.63 13.51 0.69
N ASP A 346 -18.66 13.53 -0.15
CA ASP A 346 -18.59 13.15 -1.56
C ASP A 346 -17.62 14.06 -2.35
N LEU A 347 -16.37 14.09 -1.93
CA LEU A 347 -15.31 14.62 -2.78
C LEU A 347 -15.23 13.71 -3.99
N PRO A 348 -15.54 14.21 -5.19
CA PRO A 348 -15.34 13.41 -6.37
C PRO A 348 -13.89 12.94 -6.34
N LEU A 349 -13.69 11.64 -6.20
CA LEU A 349 -12.43 11.02 -6.57
C LEU A 349 -12.23 11.50 -8.00
N ARG A 350 -11.31 12.43 -8.20
CA ARG A 350 -10.81 12.77 -9.55
C ARG A 350 -9.86 11.67 -10.05
N TYR A 351 -10.03 10.46 -9.50
CA TYR A 351 -9.58 9.33 -10.24
C TYR A 351 -10.30 9.46 -11.59
N PRO A 352 -9.60 9.26 -12.67
CA PRO A 352 -10.27 8.68 -13.79
C PRO A 352 -10.82 7.35 -13.23
N VAL A 353 -12.01 7.42 -12.62
CA VAL A 353 -12.85 6.26 -12.51
C VAL A 353 -12.73 5.71 -13.90
N VAL A 354 -12.24 4.48 -14.01
CA VAL A 354 -12.21 3.79 -15.28
C VAL A 354 -13.63 3.90 -15.78
N LEU A 355 -13.90 4.98 -16.53
CA LEU A 355 -15.17 5.17 -17.16
C LEU A 355 -15.20 4.03 -18.16
N GLU A 356 -16.09 3.08 -17.96
CA GLU A 356 -16.28 1.98 -18.90
C GLU A 356 -16.41 2.54 -20.32
N THR A 357 -16.83 3.81 -20.41
CA THR A 357 -16.96 4.55 -21.67
C THR A 357 -16.41 5.97 -21.52
N PRO A 358 -15.40 6.40 -22.29
CA PRO A 358 -14.94 7.78 -22.33
C PRO A 358 -16.10 8.76 -22.64
N PRO A 359 -16.05 10.02 -22.15
CA PRO A 359 -17.07 11.02 -22.45
C PRO A 359 -17.33 11.25 -23.94
N ARG A 360 -16.29 11.17 -24.75
CA ARG A 360 -16.35 11.21 -26.22
C ARG A 360 -15.71 9.93 -26.75
N PRO A 361 -16.50 8.85 -26.94
CA PRO A 361 -15.99 7.57 -27.40
C PRO A 361 -15.48 7.66 -28.83
N LEU A 362 -14.37 6.98 -29.08
CA LEU A 362 -13.73 6.86 -30.36
C LEU A 362 -13.11 5.46 -30.45
N ALA A 363 -13.00 4.87 -31.62
CA ALA A 363 -12.44 3.55 -31.77
C ALA A 363 -11.48 3.55 -32.98
N VAL A 364 -10.30 4.10 -32.77
CA VAL A 364 -9.22 4.12 -33.79
C VAL A 364 -7.98 3.41 -33.27
N THR A 365 -7.24 2.76 -34.16
CA THR A 365 -6.03 2.03 -33.80
C THR A 365 -4.80 2.66 -34.44
N PHE A 366 -3.71 2.69 -33.70
CA PHE A 366 -2.41 3.15 -34.12
C PHE A 366 -1.50 1.93 -34.29
N ASN A 367 -1.05 1.66 -35.51
CA ASN A 367 -0.21 0.54 -35.91
C ASN A 367 -0.67 -0.83 -35.40
N ASP A 368 -2.00 -0.99 -35.20
CA ASP A 368 -2.61 -2.19 -34.62
C ASP A 368 -2.02 -2.62 -33.24
N GLU A 369 -1.33 -1.71 -32.58
CA GLU A 369 -0.73 -1.90 -31.26
C GLU A 369 -1.51 -1.20 -30.14
N ILE A 370 -1.98 0.01 -30.43
CA ILE A 370 -2.61 0.90 -29.45
C ILE A 370 -3.94 1.39 -29.98
N ARG A 371 -5.02 1.26 -29.20
CA ARG A 371 -6.33 1.80 -29.53
C ARG A 371 -6.61 3.06 -28.71
N LEU A 372 -7.10 4.10 -29.35
CA LEU A 372 -7.72 5.23 -28.66
C LEU A 372 -9.21 4.90 -28.50
N GLU A 373 -9.63 4.65 -27.24
CA GLU A 373 -11.01 4.33 -26.88
C GLU A 373 -11.91 5.58 -26.87
N GLY A 374 -11.30 6.76 -26.69
CA GLY A 374 -11.99 8.02 -26.66
C GLY A 374 -11.18 9.12 -25.97
N TYR A 375 -11.84 10.25 -25.75
CA TYR A 375 -11.20 11.42 -25.14
C TYR A 375 -12.18 12.28 -24.34
N ASP A 376 -11.65 13.20 -23.56
CA ASP A 376 -12.37 14.32 -22.92
C ASP A 376 -11.60 15.61 -23.14
N LEU A 377 -12.32 16.74 -23.17
CA LEU A 377 -11.77 18.07 -23.41
C LEU A 377 -12.35 19.08 -22.41
N THR A 378 -11.50 19.79 -21.67
CA THR A 378 -11.94 20.74 -20.64
C THR A 378 -11.01 21.96 -20.58
N PRO A 379 -11.55 23.20 -20.62
CA PRO A 379 -12.93 23.57 -20.91
C PRO A 379 -13.31 23.30 -22.38
N VAL A 380 -14.60 23.21 -22.66
CA VAL A 380 -15.16 23.00 -24.00
C VAL A 380 -15.51 24.34 -24.66
N ASP A 381 -15.50 25.40 -23.87
CA ASP A 381 -15.94 26.74 -24.28
C ASP A 381 -14.81 27.52 -24.98
N LEU A 382 -15.14 28.69 -25.45
CA LEU A 382 -14.29 29.65 -26.14
C LEU A 382 -12.95 29.85 -25.40
N LEU A 383 -11.85 29.56 -26.04
CA LEU A 383 -10.50 29.69 -25.49
C LEU A 383 -9.88 31.04 -25.82
N GLN A 384 -9.05 31.53 -24.94
CA GLN A 384 -8.28 32.77 -25.13
C GLN A 384 -6.86 32.44 -25.60
N PRO A 385 -6.22 33.27 -26.42
CA PRO A 385 -4.79 33.20 -26.69
C PRO A 385 -3.97 33.12 -25.39
N GLY A 386 -3.06 32.17 -25.28
CA GLY A 386 -2.30 31.91 -24.05
C GLY A 386 -3.02 31.04 -23.00
N GLN A 387 -4.31 30.78 -23.16
CA GLN A 387 -5.06 29.89 -22.26
C GLN A 387 -4.66 28.42 -22.49
N THR A 388 -4.72 27.65 -21.41
CA THR A 388 -4.47 26.21 -21.44
C THR A 388 -5.78 25.45 -21.35
N PHE A 389 -5.98 24.46 -22.22
CA PHE A 389 -7.04 23.49 -22.13
C PHE A 389 -6.48 22.11 -21.80
N ARG A 390 -7.29 21.28 -21.20
CA ARG A 390 -6.94 19.89 -20.85
C ARG A 390 -7.59 18.92 -21.80
N LEU A 391 -6.76 18.09 -22.44
CA LEU A 391 -7.17 16.93 -23.23
C LEU A 391 -6.83 15.66 -22.45
N THR A 392 -7.82 14.84 -22.17
CA THR A 392 -7.64 13.52 -21.57
C THR A 392 -7.88 12.45 -22.65
N LEU A 393 -6.89 11.59 -22.88
CA LEU A 393 -6.93 10.51 -23.85
C LEU A 393 -7.03 9.18 -23.12
N TYR A 394 -7.84 8.27 -23.65
CA TYR A 394 -8.07 6.93 -23.09
C TYR A 394 -7.50 5.91 -24.04
N TRP A 395 -6.29 5.44 -23.75
CA TRP A 395 -5.57 4.49 -24.56
C TRP A 395 -5.75 3.06 -24.07
N ARG A 396 -5.84 2.10 -24.98
CA ARG A 396 -5.82 0.67 -24.67
C ARG A 396 -4.70 -0.01 -25.47
N ALA A 397 -3.82 -0.70 -24.78
CA ALA A 397 -2.85 -1.57 -25.44
C ALA A 397 -3.58 -2.81 -25.98
N ILE A 398 -3.49 -3.06 -27.28
CA ILE A 398 -4.11 -4.23 -27.95
C ILE A 398 -3.08 -5.24 -28.41
N ALA A 399 -1.83 -4.82 -28.55
CA ALA A 399 -0.68 -5.67 -28.79
C ALA A 399 0.56 -5.09 -28.10
N PRO A 400 1.67 -5.85 -27.97
CA PRO A 400 2.91 -5.32 -27.45
C PRO A 400 3.43 -4.17 -28.32
N SER A 401 3.77 -3.06 -27.68
CA SER A 401 4.29 -1.91 -28.43
C SER A 401 5.67 -2.17 -29.01
N THR A 402 5.88 -1.87 -30.27
CA THR A 402 7.15 -2.07 -30.98
C THR A 402 8.21 -1.02 -30.64
N GLY A 403 7.87 -0.02 -29.83
CA GLY A 403 8.79 1.03 -29.38
C GLY A 403 8.13 2.01 -28.45
N SER A 404 8.90 2.92 -27.88
CA SER A 404 8.38 4.03 -27.10
C SER A 404 7.80 5.09 -28.05
N HIS A 405 6.52 5.47 -27.85
CA HIS A 405 5.83 6.44 -28.68
C HIS A 405 5.48 7.67 -27.88
N LYS A 406 5.64 8.85 -28.50
CA LYS A 406 5.15 10.12 -27.99
C LYS A 406 3.77 10.41 -28.56
N VAL A 407 2.94 10.99 -27.73
CA VAL A 407 1.66 11.60 -28.14
C VAL A 407 1.95 12.99 -28.63
N SER A 408 1.48 13.34 -29.83
CA SER A 408 1.49 14.68 -30.37
C SER A 408 0.06 15.18 -30.48
N VAL A 409 -0.24 16.24 -29.74
CA VAL A 409 -1.51 16.98 -29.80
C VAL A 409 -1.23 18.26 -30.60
N GLN A 410 -1.99 18.47 -31.68
CA GLN A 410 -1.75 19.59 -32.59
C GLN A 410 -3.06 20.22 -33.03
N SER A 411 -3.06 21.56 -33.10
CA SER A 411 -4.12 22.32 -33.74
C SER A 411 -3.47 23.39 -34.61
N TYR A 412 -3.89 23.49 -35.88
CA TYR A 412 -3.29 24.38 -36.84
C TYR A 412 -4.32 24.85 -37.89
N TYR A 413 -3.98 25.93 -38.61
CA TYR A 413 -4.80 26.47 -39.69
C TYR A 413 -3.98 26.79 -40.93
N GLY A 414 -4.66 26.89 -42.08
CA GLY A 414 -4.09 27.30 -43.35
C GLY A 414 -2.81 26.53 -43.72
N ASP A 415 -1.73 27.26 -43.94
CA ASP A 415 -0.44 26.72 -44.38
C ASP A 415 0.37 26.00 -43.26
N GLY A 416 -0.31 25.47 -42.26
CA GLY A 416 0.30 24.73 -41.14
C GLY A 416 0.78 25.61 -39.99
N VAL A 417 0.19 26.80 -39.84
CA VAL A 417 0.47 27.67 -38.68
C VAL A 417 -0.12 27.01 -37.41
N MET A 418 0.75 26.70 -36.50
CA MET A 418 0.39 26.01 -35.26
C MET A 418 -0.28 26.99 -34.27
N VAL A 419 -1.51 26.68 -33.84
CA VAL A 419 -2.23 27.48 -32.84
C VAL A 419 -2.17 26.84 -31.46
N ALA A 420 -1.95 25.52 -31.39
CA ALA A 420 -1.68 24.81 -30.15
C ALA A 420 -0.88 23.54 -30.42
N GLN A 421 0.09 23.23 -29.58
CA GLN A 421 0.88 21.99 -29.69
C GLN A 421 1.36 21.50 -28.33
N LYS A 422 1.35 20.17 -28.16
CA LYS A 422 1.97 19.47 -27.05
C LYS A 422 2.50 18.12 -27.51
N ASP A 423 3.76 17.85 -27.27
CA ASP A 423 4.41 16.57 -27.50
C ASP A 423 4.98 16.03 -26.20
N ALA A 424 4.56 14.82 -25.79
CA ALA A 424 5.03 14.17 -24.57
C ALA A 424 4.97 12.64 -24.70
N LEU A 425 5.76 11.92 -23.92
CA LEU A 425 5.45 10.52 -23.65
C LEU A 425 4.16 10.45 -22.79
N PRO A 426 3.40 9.35 -22.90
CA PRO A 426 2.16 9.21 -22.12
C PRO A 426 2.36 9.39 -20.63
N VAL A 427 1.27 9.83 -19.96
CA VAL A 427 1.19 10.04 -18.51
C VAL A 427 2.34 10.93 -18.00
N CYS A 428 2.55 12.05 -18.70
CA CYS A 428 3.63 13.00 -18.38
C CYS A 428 5.02 12.36 -18.30
N ASP A 429 5.42 11.65 -19.34
CA ASP A 429 6.71 10.98 -19.51
C ASP A 429 6.98 9.82 -18.53
N ARG A 430 5.94 9.33 -17.80
CA ARG A 430 6.11 8.29 -16.79
C ARG A 430 5.78 6.87 -17.23
N GLU A 431 4.90 6.72 -18.21
CA GLU A 431 4.42 5.42 -18.69
C GLU A 431 4.65 5.27 -20.20
N PRO A 432 5.89 5.01 -20.63
CA PRO A 432 6.19 4.75 -22.02
C PRO A 432 5.33 3.61 -22.56
N THR A 433 4.88 3.68 -23.80
CA THR A 433 4.00 2.66 -24.42
C THR A 433 4.56 1.24 -24.36
N THR A 434 5.89 1.09 -24.24
CA THR A 434 6.57 -0.21 -24.07
C THR A 434 6.35 -0.88 -22.71
N THR A 435 5.81 -0.16 -21.73
CA THR A 435 5.54 -0.70 -20.39
C THR A 435 4.08 -1.10 -20.19
N TRP A 436 3.22 -0.88 -21.19
CA TRP A 436 1.79 -1.17 -21.09
C TRP A 436 1.50 -2.66 -21.26
N ASP A 437 0.67 -3.20 -20.38
CA ASP A 437 0.18 -4.57 -20.49
C ASP A 437 -0.97 -4.67 -21.50
N ILE A 438 -1.05 -5.79 -22.24
CA ILE A 438 -2.14 -5.99 -23.22
C ILE A 438 -3.49 -5.98 -22.51
N GLY A 439 -4.39 -5.14 -22.99
CA GLY A 439 -5.71 -4.90 -22.42
C GLY A 439 -5.74 -3.80 -21.36
N GLU A 440 -4.59 -3.27 -20.95
CA GLU A 440 -4.50 -2.14 -20.02
C GLU A 440 -5.14 -0.89 -20.61
N LEU A 441 -5.92 -0.18 -19.78
CA LEU A 441 -6.44 1.14 -20.10
C LEU A 441 -5.56 2.20 -19.43
N VAL A 442 -4.91 3.01 -20.25
CA VAL A 442 -4.04 4.10 -19.82
C VAL A 442 -4.76 5.42 -20.02
N VAL A 443 -4.90 6.19 -18.96
CA VAL A 443 -5.49 7.54 -19.00
C VAL A 443 -4.38 8.58 -19.03
N ASP A 444 -4.31 9.31 -20.13
CA ASP A 444 -3.22 10.19 -20.46
C ASP A 444 -3.71 11.64 -20.58
N ILE A 445 -3.16 12.54 -19.75
CA ILE A 445 -3.61 13.92 -19.62
C ILE A 445 -2.58 14.85 -20.23
N HIS A 446 -3.06 15.69 -21.15
CA HIS A 446 -2.28 16.72 -21.81
C HIS A 446 -2.86 18.10 -21.53
N ASP A 447 -2.14 18.96 -20.83
CA ASP A 447 -2.44 20.38 -20.73
C ASP A 447 -1.78 21.09 -21.92
N VAL A 448 -2.59 21.58 -22.83
CA VAL A 448 -2.17 22.18 -24.11
C VAL A 448 -2.44 23.66 -24.07
N THR A 449 -1.41 24.46 -24.32
CA THR A 449 -1.54 25.94 -24.31
C THR A 449 -1.76 26.46 -25.71
N VAL A 450 -2.78 27.28 -25.87
CA VAL A 450 -3.04 28.05 -27.09
C VAL A 450 -1.91 29.08 -27.29
N ALA A 451 -1.40 29.21 -28.50
CA ALA A 451 -0.38 30.22 -28.81
C ALA A 451 -0.87 31.63 -28.45
N ALA A 452 0.02 32.45 -27.88
CA ALA A 452 -0.33 33.80 -27.44
C ALA A 452 -0.76 34.75 -28.58
N ASP A 453 -0.37 34.39 -29.79
CA ASP A 453 -0.65 35.11 -31.04
C ASP A 453 -1.66 34.37 -31.92
N ALA A 454 -2.33 33.33 -31.39
CA ALA A 454 -3.33 32.57 -32.13
C ALA A 454 -4.48 33.50 -32.57
N PRO A 455 -4.82 33.53 -33.86
CA PRO A 455 -5.93 34.35 -34.30
C PRO A 455 -7.29 33.78 -33.89
N PRO A 456 -8.32 34.60 -33.75
CA PRO A 456 -9.68 34.11 -33.52
C PRO A 456 -10.16 33.19 -34.63
N GLY A 457 -10.84 32.11 -34.25
CA GLY A 457 -11.35 31.12 -35.20
C GLY A 457 -11.63 29.75 -34.62
N VAL A 458 -12.10 28.84 -35.48
CA VAL A 458 -12.35 27.43 -35.14
C VAL A 458 -11.29 26.60 -35.81
N TYR A 459 -10.61 25.76 -35.01
CA TYR A 459 -9.44 25.03 -35.44
C TYR A 459 -9.56 23.54 -35.13
N PRO A 460 -9.25 22.66 -36.09
CA PRO A 460 -9.27 21.22 -35.86
C PRO A 460 -8.19 20.80 -34.87
N LEU A 461 -8.57 19.90 -33.95
CA LEU A 461 -7.67 19.29 -32.97
C LEU A 461 -7.31 17.89 -33.40
N PHE A 462 -6.00 17.64 -33.58
CA PHE A 462 -5.45 16.36 -34.00
C PHE A 462 -4.63 15.69 -32.91
N VAL A 463 -4.64 14.36 -32.91
CA VAL A 463 -3.74 13.53 -32.12
C VAL A 463 -3.03 12.53 -33.04
N SER A 464 -1.73 12.38 -32.83
CA SER A 464 -0.92 11.34 -33.46
C SER A 464 0.02 10.69 -32.46
N LEU A 465 0.45 9.48 -32.75
CA LEU A 465 1.55 8.80 -32.08
C LEU A 465 2.74 8.74 -33.02
N TYR A 466 3.92 9.05 -32.50
CA TYR A 466 5.16 8.93 -33.27
C TYR A 466 6.27 8.28 -32.44
N ARG A 467 7.19 7.59 -33.07
CA ARG A 467 8.33 6.97 -32.39
C ARG A 467 9.18 8.02 -31.71
N ALA A 468 9.45 7.82 -30.42
CA ALA A 468 10.32 8.73 -29.66
C ALA A 468 11.72 8.82 -30.28
N GLU A 469 12.20 7.73 -30.84
CA GLU A 469 13.41 7.65 -31.64
C GLU A 469 13.07 7.68 -33.14
N GLY A 470 13.63 8.64 -33.87
CA GLY A 470 13.46 8.75 -35.31
C GLY A 470 12.21 9.48 -35.78
N GLY A 471 11.25 9.79 -34.94
CA GLY A 471 10.09 10.65 -35.20
C GLY A 471 9.04 10.12 -36.19
N ALA A 472 9.13 8.86 -36.61
CA ALA A 472 8.16 8.28 -37.53
C ALA A 472 6.77 8.15 -36.90
N ARG A 473 5.75 8.75 -37.52
CA ARG A 473 4.37 8.65 -37.11
C ARG A 473 3.81 7.25 -37.35
N LEU A 474 2.91 6.82 -36.50
CA LEU A 474 2.21 5.54 -36.65
C LEU A 474 1.00 5.69 -37.57
N PRO A 475 0.73 4.72 -38.46
CA PRO A 475 -0.48 4.70 -39.25
C PRO A 475 -1.71 4.53 -38.36
N VAL A 476 -2.78 5.22 -38.72
CA VAL A 476 -4.07 5.20 -37.99
C VAL A 476 -5.11 4.49 -38.86
N HIS A 477 -5.89 3.60 -38.24
CA HIS A 477 -7.00 2.90 -38.86
C HIS A 477 -8.30 3.11 -38.08
N ASP A 478 -9.42 3.14 -38.77
CA ASP A 478 -10.74 3.14 -38.14
C ASP A 478 -11.09 1.76 -37.56
N ALA A 479 -12.27 1.65 -36.92
CA ALA A 479 -12.73 0.41 -36.33
C ALA A 479 -12.99 -0.71 -37.39
N ALA A 480 -13.12 -0.38 -38.67
CA ALA A 480 -13.26 -1.31 -39.79
C ALA A 480 -11.94 -1.70 -40.45
N GLY A 481 -10.79 -1.09 -39.96
CA GLY A 481 -9.45 -1.29 -40.51
C GLY A 481 -9.12 -0.42 -41.72
N ASN A 482 -9.91 0.59 -42.05
CA ASN A 482 -9.61 1.50 -43.14
C ASN A 482 -8.57 2.53 -42.69
N PRO A 483 -7.58 2.89 -43.55
CA PRO A 483 -6.56 3.86 -43.20
C PRO A 483 -7.15 5.27 -43.11
N LEU A 484 -6.83 5.96 -42.02
CA LEU A 484 -7.18 7.37 -41.77
C LEU A 484 -5.98 8.33 -41.95
N GLY A 485 -4.78 7.80 -42.24
CA GLY A 485 -3.55 8.58 -42.30
C GLY A 485 -2.60 8.32 -41.13
N ASP A 486 -1.95 9.35 -40.60
CA ASP A 486 -1.01 9.27 -39.50
C ASP A 486 -1.39 10.15 -38.29
N ALA A 487 -2.60 10.71 -38.32
CA ALA A 487 -3.22 11.49 -37.24
C ALA A 487 -4.74 11.30 -37.28
N VAL A 488 -5.39 11.45 -36.14
CA VAL A 488 -6.86 11.43 -36.00
C VAL A 488 -7.35 12.79 -35.56
N GLN A 489 -8.37 13.30 -36.20
CA GLN A 489 -9.08 14.49 -35.75
C GLN A 489 -10.04 14.12 -34.62
N LEU A 490 -9.84 14.73 -33.44
CA LEU A 490 -10.70 14.53 -32.28
C LEU A 490 -11.95 15.41 -32.30
N GLY A 491 -11.81 16.62 -32.82
CA GLY A 491 -12.85 17.64 -32.84
C GLY A 491 -12.25 18.99 -33.23
N GLU A 492 -12.83 20.05 -32.70
CA GLU A 492 -12.40 21.43 -32.96
C GLU A 492 -12.28 22.18 -31.63
N ILE A 493 -11.38 23.18 -31.61
CA ILE A 493 -11.27 24.17 -30.54
C ILE A 493 -11.63 25.54 -31.12
N GLU A 494 -12.32 26.36 -30.35
CA GLU A 494 -12.71 27.72 -30.73
C GLU A 494 -11.87 28.73 -29.93
N ILE A 495 -11.24 29.68 -30.62
CA ILE A 495 -10.37 30.72 -30.04
C ILE A 495 -11.01 32.09 -30.31
N GLU A 496 -11.09 32.91 -29.24
CA GLU A 496 -11.65 34.27 -29.31
C GLU A 496 -10.65 35.28 -29.86
#